data_f1bb73fb921078335b8042c1993d53ab
#
_entry.id   f1bb73fb921078335b8042c1993d53ab
#
_cell.length_a   1.000
_cell.length_b   1.000
_cell.length_c   1.000
_cell.angle_alpha   90.00
_cell.angle_beta   90.00
_cell.angle_gamma   90.00
#
_symmetry.space_group_name_H-M   'P 1'
#
loop_
_entity.id
_entity.type
_entity.pdbx_description
1 polymer ?
#
loop_
_entity_poly.entity_id
_entity_poly.type
_entity_poly.pdbx_seq_one_letter_code
_entity_poly.pdbx_strand_id
1 'polypeptide(L)'
;METRGSHILIGSAVVLFTLLFMGMVIWVSGNDLDKGVRSYDIFFRGSVSGLAVGGDVRYRGIRIGRVADIVIDPDDPSQVQATVEIGEDLVIKEGDIARLKLQGITGVAFVSIEGAVAGSPELGIPPLAKRPIIPSAPSELEKLFSGAPELLGRAIVVAERLADLHDRKERSITLPNDLGAIQRHLEAHARVVSEGGA
;
A
#
# COMPACT_ATOMS: atom_id res chain seq x y z
N MET A 1 14.74 44.68 -61.24
CA MET A 1 15.18 43.29 -61.37
C MET A 1 15.67 42.79 -60.01
N GLU A 2 14.91 42.94 -58.92
CA GLU A 2 15.41 42.61 -57.53
C GLU A 2 14.58 41.58 -56.77
N THR A 3 13.58 40.98 -57.35
CA THR A 3 12.67 40.06 -56.63
C THR A 3 13.10 38.62 -56.57
N ARG A 4 14.04 38.18 -57.43
CA ARG A 4 14.48 36.77 -57.43
C ARG A 4 15.48 36.41 -56.31
N GLY A 5 16.28 37.40 -55.86
CA GLY A 5 17.21 37.19 -54.75
C GLY A 5 16.54 37.00 -53.39
N SER A 6 15.42 37.67 -53.16
CA SER A 6 14.68 37.63 -51.91
C SER A 6 14.05 36.24 -51.64
N HIS A 7 13.54 35.57 -52.69
CA HIS A 7 12.88 34.26 -52.53
C HIS A 7 13.90 33.15 -52.20
N ILE A 8 15.11 33.23 -52.74
CA ILE A 8 16.18 32.28 -52.40
C ILE A 8 16.63 32.48 -50.94
N LEU A 9 16.76 33.74 -50.52
CA LEU A 9 17.17 34.09 -49.17
C LEU A 9 16.12 33.68 -48.14
N ILE A 10 14.83 33.88 -48.42
CA ILE A 10 13.72 33.44 -47.56
C ILE A 10 13.66 31.91 -47.53
N GLY A 11 13.77 31.24 -48.69
CA GLY A 11 13.76 29.77 -48.74
C GLY A 11 14.91 29.14 -47.97
N SER A 12 16.14 29.69 -48.12
CA SER A 12 17.29 29.17 -47.35
C SER A 12 17.15 29.42 -45.83
N ALA A 13 16.58 30.54 -45.41
CA ALA A 13 16.32 30.82 -44.02
C ALA A 13 15.31 29.83 -43.41
N VAL A 14 14.22 29.51 -44.14
CA VAL A 14 13.22 28.54 -43.69
C VAL A 14 13.84 27.15 -43.52
N VAL A 15 14.63 26.70 -44.50
CA VAL A 15 15.30 25.40 -44.42
C VAL A 15 16.28 25.35 -43.23
N LEU A 16 17.06 26.41 -43.04
CA LEU A 16 17.98 26.52 -41.92
C LEU A 16 17.27 26.45 -40.56
N PHE A 17 16.19 27.21 -40.38
CA PHE A 17 15.39 27.18 -39.15
C PHE A 17 14.75 25.80 -38.91
N THR A 18 14.27 25.15 -39.96
CA THR A 18 13.70 23.78 -39.84
C THR A 18 14.76 22.78 -39.39
N LEU A 19 15.96 22.83 -39.96
CA LEU A 19 17.07 21.98 -39.55
C LEU A 19 17.54 22.25 -38.11
N LEU A 20 17.64 23.53 -37.71
CA LEU A 20 17.96 23.93 -36.34
C LEU A 20 16.88 23.44 -35.35
N PHE A 21 15.61 23.62 -35.70
CA PHE A 21 14.51 23.15 -34.87
C PHE A 21 14.53 21.61 -34.71
N MET A 22 14.73 20.89 -35.81
CA MET A 22 14.86 19.44 -35.79
C MET A 22 16.07 18.98 -34.97
N GLY A 23 17.21 19.64 -35.10
CA GLY A 23 18.40 19.39 -34.27
C GLY A 23 18.14 19.66 -32.79
N MET A 24 17.41 20.75 -32.47
CA MET A 24 17.03 21.05 -31.09
C MET A 24 16.10 19.98 -30.50
N VAL A 25 15.11 19.51 -31.27
CA VAL A 25 14.21 18.42 -30.82
C VAL A 25 14.99 17.15 -30.53
N ILE A 26 15.92 16.76 -31.42
CA ILE A 26 16.77 15.57 -31.22
C ILE A 26 17.67 15.77 -30.01
N TRP A 27 18.27 16.94 -29.82
CA TRP A 27 19.14 17.23 -28.68
C TRP A 27 18.39 17.19 -27.34
N VAL A 28 17.17 17.75 -27.28
CA VAL A 28 16.33 17.71 -26.07
C VAL A 28 15.85 16.28 -25.79
N SER A 29 15.52 15.51 -26.83
CA SER A 29 15.06 14.12 -26.69
C SER A 29 16.18 13.16 -26.28
N GLY A 30 17.44 13.47 -26.61
CA GLY A 30 18.58 12.59 -26.37
C GLY A 30 19.18 12.65 -24.95
N ASN A 31 18.82 13.64 -24.16
CA ASN A 31 19.46 13.88 -22.85
C ASN A 31 19.14 12.83 -21.77
N ASP A 32 18.11 11.99 -21.96
CA ASP A 32 17.74 10.92 -21.00
C ASP A 32 18.37 9.55 -21.34
N LEU A 33 19.09 9.43 -22.49
CA LEU A 33 19.57 8.14 -22.98
C LEU A 33 20.98 7.75 -22.51
N ASP A 34 21.72 8.66 -21.90
CA ASP A 34 23.16 8.46 -21.58
C ASP A 34 23.44 8.05 -20.11
N LYS A 35 22.42 7.94 -19.26
CA LYS A 35 22.64 7.38 -17.93
C LYS A 35 22.47 5.87 -18.01
N GLY A 36 23.57 5.13 -17.80
CA GLY A 36 23.50 3.69 -17.65
C GLY A 36 22.39 3.32 -16.67
N VAL A 37 21.53 2.40 -17.06
CA VAL A 37 20.44 1.92 -16.22
C VAL A 37 20.57 0.42 -16.02
N ARG A 38 20.29 -0.04 -14.80
CA ARG A 38 20.20 -1.44 -14.47
C ARG A 38 18.73 -1.82 -14.33
N SER A 39 18.33 -2.91 -14.96
CA SER A 39 16.98 -3.42 -14.87
C SER A 39 16.87 -4.47 -13.77
N TYR A 40 15.79 -4.37 -12.98
CA TYR A 40 15.43 -5.29 -11.91
C TYR A 40 14.00 -5.75 -12.12
N ASP A 41 13.70 -6.98 -11.74
CA ASP A 41 12.33 -7.50 -11.75
C ASP A 41 11.78 -7.57 -10.33
N ILE A 42 10.51 -7.25 -10.17
CA ILE A 42 9.79 -7.25 -8.90
C ILE A 42 8.49 -8.01 -9.11
N PHE A 43 8.23 -9.01 -8.29
CA PHE A 43 6.99 -9.79 -8.35
C PHE A 43 6.07 -9.36 -7.21
N PHE A 44 5.00 -8.65 -7.55
CA PHE A 44 3.99 -8.23 -6.58
C PHE A 44 2.87 -9.26 -6.51
N ARG A 45 2.51 -9.69 -5.31
CA ARG A 45 1.30 -10.47 -5.06
C ARG A 45 0.16 -9.52 -4.78
N GLY A 46 -0.98 -9.77 -5.43
CA GLY A 46 -2.16 -8.92 -5.28
C GLY A 46 -2.25 -7.77 -6.28
N SER A 47 -3.06 -6.76 -5.95
CA SER A 47 -3.35 -5.66 -6.87
C SER A 47 -2.22 -4.63 -6.93
N VAL A 48 -1.81 -4.29 -8.14
CA VAL A 48 -0.89 -3.19 -8.44
C VAL A 48 -1.62 -1.94 -8.94
N SER A 49 -2.89 -1.77 -8.53
CA SER A 49 -3.69 -0.61 -8.93
C SER A 49 -2.98 0.71 -8.66
N GLY A 50 -3.02 1.60 -9.64
CA GLY A 50 -2.37 2.89 -9.60
C GLY A 50 -0.92 2.90 -10.05
N LEU A 51 -0.26 1.74 -10.21
CA LEU A 51 1.06 1.64 -10.81
C LEU A 51 0.92 1.70 -12.34
N ALA A 52 1.76 2.51 -12.98
CA ALA A 52 1.79 2.65 -14.43
C ALA A 52 3.23 2.53 -14.95
N VAL A 53 3.36 2.16 -16.22
CA VAL A 53 4.63 2.27 -16.94
C VAL A 53 5.08 3.73 -16.94
N GLY A 54 6.36 3.99 -16.69
CA GLY A 54 6.90 5.33 -16.43
C GLY A 54 6.73 5.81 -14.99
N GLY A 55 6.03 5.05 -14.12
CA GLY A 55 5.85 5.37 -12.71
C GLY A 55 7.18 5.46 -11.96
N ASP A 56 7.22 6.25 -10.88
CA ASP A 56 8.43 6.48 -10.10
C ASP A 56 8.89 5.23 -9.36
N VAL A 57 10.20 5.00 -9.35
CA VAL A 57 10.87 4.11 -8.41
C VAL A 57 11.67 4.96 -7.44
N ARG A 58 11.42 4.79 -6.15
CA ARG A 58 12.04 5.59 -5.08
C ARG A 58 12.78 4.72 -4.09
N TYR A 59 13.96 5.12 -3.73
CA TYR A 59 14.74 4.51 -2.65
C TYR A 59 14.72 5.43 -1.43
N ARG A 60 14.11 4.99 -0.34
CA ARG A 60 13.92 5.80 0.88
C ARG A 60 13.32 7.19 0.60
N GLY A 61 12.40 7.27 -0.38
CA GLY A 61 11.73 8.52 -0.77
C GLY A 61 12.39 9.31 -1.91
N ILE A 62 13.66 9.04 -2.25
CA ILE A 62 14.37 9.71 -3.34
C ILE A 62 14.11 8.94 -4.64
N ARG A 63 13.74 9.65 -5.70
CA ARG A 63 13.56 9.06 -7.03
C ARG A 63 14.89 8.58 -7.58
N ILE A 64 14.96 7.30 -7.93
CA ILE A 64 16.16 6.63 -8.44
C ILE A 64 15.96 5.99 -9.82
N GLY A 65 14.71 5.90 -10.28
CA GLY A 65 14.40 5.23 -11.51
C GLY A 65 12.94 5.31 -11.89
N ARG A 66 12.53 4.43 -12.79
CA ARG A 66 11.17 4.34 -13.32
C ARG A 66 10.76 2.90 -13.55
N VAL A 67 9.46 2.67 -13.62
CA VAL A 67 8.87 1.40 -14.07
C VAL A 67 8.97 1.33 -15.59
N ALA A 68 9.65 0.31 -16.11
CA ALA A 68 9.83 0.11 -17.54
C ALA A 68 8.69 -0.69 -18.15
N ASP A 69 8.21 -1.73 -17.44
CA ASP A 69 7.16 -2.63 -17.93
C ASP A 69 6.36 -3.25 -16.78
N ILE A 70 5.12 -3.63 -17.05
CA ILE A 70 4.22 -4.29 -16.10
C ILE A 70 3.47 -5.39 -16.85
N VAL A 71 3.68 -6.64 -16.45
CA VAL A 71 3.04 -7.81 -17.06
C VAL A 71 2.52 -8.74 -15.97
N ILE A 72 1.47 -9.50 -16.30
CA ILE A 72 1.05 -10.61 -15.43
C ILE A 72 2.05 -11.74 -15.63
N ASP A 73 2.53 -12.33 -14.51
CA ASP A 73 3.49 -13.43 -14.58
C ASP A 73 2.86 -14.62 -15.34
N PRO A 74 3.47 -15.08 -16.45
CA PRO A 74 2.95 -16.20 -17.20
C PRO A 74 2.94 -17.52 -16.43
N ASP A 75 3.86 -17.68 -15.48
CA ASP A 75 4.01 -18.91 -14.69
C ASP A 75 3.09 -18.91 -13.46
N ASP A 76 2.81 -17.72 -12.90
CA ASP A 76 1.89 -17.56 -11.77
C ASP A 76 0.98 -16.32 -11.98
N PRO A 77 -0.23 -16.50 -12.54
CA PRO A 77 -1.17 -15.40 -12.80
C PRO A 77 -1.65 -14.65 -11.53
N SER A 78 -1.34 -15.15 -10.34
CA SER A 78 -1.61 -14.43 -9.08
C SER A 78 -0.58 -13.34 -8.78
N GLN A 79 0.49 -13.26 -9.58
CA GLN A 79 1.56 -12.30 -9.44
C GLN A 79 1.63 -11.36 -10.64
N VAL A 80 2.06 -10.14 -10.38
CA VAL A 80 2.36 -9.15 -11.41
C VAL A 80 3.85 -8.87 -11.38
N GLN A 81 4.51 -9.11 -12.49
CA GLN A 81 5.91 -8.77 -12.70
C GLN A 81 6.00 -7.30 -13.14
N ALA A 82 6.69 -6.48 -12.38
CA ALA A 82 7.07 -5.13 -12.74
C ALA A 82 8.59 -5.09 -13.01
N THR A 83 8.97 -4.69 -14.21
CA THR A 83 10.37 -4.43 -14.54
C THR A 83 10.66 -2.96 -14.27
N VAL A 84 11.68 -2.69 -13.47
CA VAL A 84 12.10 -1.33 -13.12
C VAL A 84 13.50 -1.04 -13.62
N GLU A 85 13.72 0.18 -14.10
CA GLU A 85 15.02 0.71 -14.50
C GLU A 85 15.52 1.69 -13.43
N ILE A 86 16.70 1.41 -12.89
CA ILE A 86 17.34 2.19 -11.82
C ILE A 86 18.69 2.69 -12.35
N GLY A 87 19.03 3.95 -12.09
CA GLY A 87 20.31 4.52 -12.48
C GLY A 87 21.47 3.75 -11.87
N GLU A 88 22.58 3.59 -12.62
CA GLU A 88 23.78 2.86 -12.17
C GLU A 88 24.45 3.48 -10.95
N ASP A 89 24.12 4.73 -10.62
CA ASP A 89 24.63 5.42 -9.43
C ASP A 89 24.22 4.73 -8.11
N LEU A 90 23.16 3.90 -8.16
CA LEU A 90 22.67 3.18 -6.99
C LEU A 90 22.60 1.67 -7.27
N VAL A 91 23.24 0.92 -6.41
CA VAL A 91 23.20 -0.55 -6.42
C VAL A 91 22.22 -1.03 -5.37
N ILE A 92 21.24 -1.84 -5.79
CA ILE A 92 20.30 -2.51 -4.88
C ILE A 92 21.02 -3.64 -4.15
N LYS A 93 20.79 -3.73 -2.85
CA LYS A 93 21.50 -4.64 -1.96
C LYS A 93 20.58 -5.75 -1.45
N GLU A 94 21.18 -6.82 -0.98
CA GLU A 94 20.45 -7.85 -0.25
C GLU A 94 19.80 -7.27 1.00
N GLY A 95 18.51 -7.59 1.21
CA GLY A 95 17.70 -7.03 2.29
C GLY A 95 16.86 -5.81 1.88
N ASP A 96 17.06 -5.27 0.67
CA ASP A 96 16.12 -4.30 0.10
C ASP A 96 14.81 -4.99 -0.28
N ILE A 97 13.71 -4.33 0.04
CA ILE A 97 12.34 -4.82 -0.20
C ILE A 97 11.57 -3.76 -0.96
N ALA A 98 10.93 -4.16 -2.04
CA ALA A 98 10.03 -3.32 -2.80
C ALA A 98 8.61 -3.35 -2.22
N ARG A 99 7.98 -2.18 -2.11
CA ARG A 99 6.57 -2.01 -1.71
C ARG A 99 5.88 -1.07 -2.65
N LEU A 100 4.63 -1.34 -2.92
CA LEU A 100 3.77 -0.39 -3.60
C LEU A 100 3.22 0.62 -2.59
N LYS A 101 3.48 1.91 -2.81
CA LYS A 101 2.96 3.01 -1.99
C LYS A 101 2.14 3.97 -2.83
N LEU A 102 1.07 4.52 -2.25
CA LEU A 102 0.27 5.55 -2.92
C LEU A 102 0.89 6.93 -2.76
N GLN A 103 0.84 7.70 -3.83
CA GLN A 103 1.24 9.10 -3.84
C GLN A 103 0.02 10.00 -3.53
N GLY A 104 -0.19 10.26 -2.24
CA GLY A 104 -1.34 11.06 -1.80
C GLY A 104 -2.68 10.32 -1.96
N ILE A 105 -3.75 11.08 -2.18
CA ILE A 105 -5.14 10.59 -2.27
C ILE A 105 -5.61 10.35 -3.72
N THR A 106 -4.77 10.61 -4.69
CA THR A 106 -5.13 10.54 -6.12
C THR A 106 -5.19 9.13 -6.68
N GLY A 107 -4.73 8.13 -5.91
CA GLY A 107 -4.68 6.74 -6.36
C GLY A 107 -3.47 6.39 -7.23
N VAL A 108 -2.58 7.35 -7.52
CA VAL A 108 -1.32 7.06 -8.22
C VAL A 108 -0.39 6.32 -7.27
N ALA A 109 0.17 5.20 -7.74
CA ALA A 109 1.12 4.41 -6.97
C ALA A 109 2.54 4.52 -7.54
N PHE A 110 3.52 4.32 -6.67
CA PHE A 110 4.93 4.25 -7.02
C PHE A 110 5.60 3.08 -6.28
N VAL A 111 6.74 2.63 -6.81
CA VAL A 111 7.54 1.59 -6.17
C VAL A 111 8.48 2.24 -5.16
N SER A 112 8.37 1.85 -3.89
CA SER A 112 9.27 2.26 -2.80
C SER A 112 10.19 1.10 -2.45
N ILE A 113 11.51 1.33 -2.50
CA ILE A 113 12.53 0.35 -2.13
C ILE A 113 13.17 0.81 -0.84
N GLU A 114 13.26 -0.08 0.14
CA GLU A 114 13.85 0.20 1.45
C GLU A 114 14.21 -1.10 2.16
N GLY A 115 15.15 -1.06 3.09
CA GLY A 115 15.41 -2.20 3.97
C GLY A 115 16.87 -2.56 4.15
N ALA A 116 17.72 -2.46 3.14
CA ALA A 116 19.13 -2.84 3.26
C ALA A 116 19.86 -2.08 4.36
N VAL A 117 20.73 -2.80 5.05
CA VAL A 117 21.62 -2.25 6.08
C VAL A 117 22.99 -1.92 5.46
N ALA A 118 23.72 -0.97 6.06
CA ALA A 118 25.06 -0.64 5.63
C ALA A 118 25.96 -1.89 5.68
N GLY A 119 26.65 -2.18 4.56
CA GLY A 119 27.52 -3.36 4.45
C GLY A 119 26.85 -4.59 3.83
N SER A 120 25.53 -4.58 3.54
CA SER A 120 24.90 -5.66 2.77
C SER A 120 25.54 -5.81 1.39
N PRO A 121 25.73 -7.04 0.88
CA PRO A 121 26.23 -7.30 -0.45
C PRO A 121 25.23 -6.82 -1.54
N GLU A 122 25.71 -6.70 -2.77
CA GLU A 122 24.87 -6.39 -3.93
C GLU A 122 23.89 -7.53 -4.19
N LEU A 123 22.67 -7.17 -4.63
CA LEU A 123 21.64 -8.13 -4.98
C LEU A 123 22.07 -8.96 -6.20
N GLY A 124 22.29 -10.25 -5.98
CA GLY A 124 22.70 -11.18 -7.01
C GLY A 124 21.59 -11.55 -7.99
N ILE A 125 21.97 -12.08 -9.15
CA ILE A 125 21.02 -12.64 -10.13
C ILE A 125 20.74 -14.09 -9.76
N PRO A 126 19.48 -14.49 -9.51
CA PRO A 126 19.13 -15.88 -9.25
C PRO A 126 19.47 -16.78 -10.45
N PRO A 127 19.82 -18.07 -10.25
CA PRO A 127 20.33 -18.96 -11.30
C PRO A 127 19.41 -19.14 -12.51
N LEU A 128 18.10 -18.95 -12.36
CA LEU A 128 17.10 -19.11 -13.40
C LEU A 128 16.54 -17.78 -13.93
N ALA A 129 16.93 -16.64 -13.32
CA ALA A 129 16.44 -15.33 -13.69
C ALA A 129 17.38 -14.64 -14.68
N LYS A 130 16.82 -13.83 -15.58
CA LYS A 130 17.59 -13.00 -16.51
C LYS A 130 18.08 -11.71 -15.87
N ARG A 131 17.46 -11.28 -14.77
CA ARG A 131 17.72 -10.03 -14.04
C ARG A 131 17.68 -10.28 -12.54
N PRO A 132 18.31 -9.41 -11.74
CA PRO A 132 18.17 -9.46 -10.30
C PRO A 132 16.70 -9.27 -9.90
N ILE A 133 16.22 -10.04 -8.92
CA ILE A 133 14.85 -9.98 -8.44
C ILE A 133 14.83 -9.30 -7.08
N ILE A 134 14.14 -8.16 -6.98
CA ILE A 134 13.94 -7.46 -5.70
C ILE A 134 12.74 -8.09 -5.00
N PRO A 135 12.88 -8.62 -3.78
CA PRO A 135 11.76 -9.14 -3.02
C PRO A 135 10.69 -8.08 -2.80
N SER A 136 9.41 -8.44 -2.91
CA SER A 136 8.30 -7.55 -2.60
C SER A 136 7.66 -7.87 -1.26
N ALA A 137 7.04 -6.88 -0.65
CA ALA A 137 6.18 -7.05 0.51
C ALA A 137 4.79 -6.46 0.23
N PRO A 138 3.73 -6.98 0.90
CA PRO A 138 2.38 -6.48 0.76
C PRO A 138 2.32 -4.96 0.98
N SER A 139 1.45 -4.28 0.23
CA SER A 139 1.23 -2.86 0.38
C SER A 139 0.67 -2.52 1.77
N GLU A 140 0.86 -1.28 2.23
CA GLU A 140 0.31 -0.83 3.52
C GLU A 140 -1.21 -0.92 3.53
N LEU A 141 -1.86 -0.64 2.40
CA LEU A 141 -3.31 -0.79 2.25
C LEU A 141 -3.76 -2.24 2.38
N GLU A 142 -3.06 -3.17 1.76
CA GLU A 142 -3.38 -4.60 1.86
C GLU A 142 -3.29 -5.09 3.31
N LYS A 143 -2.33 -4.61 4.07
CA LYS A 143 -2.22 -4.89 5.52
C LYS A 143 -3.40 -4.33 6.31
N LEU A 144 -3.88 -3.12 5.98
CA LEU A 144 -5.05 -2.54 6.62
C LEU A 144 -6.32 -3.36 6.33
N PHE A 145 -6.53 -3.76 5.07
CA PHE A 145 -7.69 -4.55 4.68
C PHE A 145 -7.63 -5.99 5.19
N SER A 146 -6.46 -6.61 5.24
CA SER A 146 -6.31 -7.96 5.80
C SER A 146 -6.44 -8.00 7.32
N GLY A 147 -6.13 -6.92 8.02
CA GLY A 147 -6.31 -6.80 9.47
C GLY A 147 -7.75 -6.43 9.91
N ALA A 148 -8.57 -5.89 9.02
CA ALA A 148 -9.92 -5.45 9.34
C ALA A 148 -10.84 -6.57 9.89
N PRO A 149 -10.86 -7.80 9.36
CA PRO A 149 -11.69 -8.88 9.89
C PRO A 149 -11.33 -9.25 11.33
N GLU A 150 -10.05 -9.22 11.68
CA GLU A 150 -9.58 -9.54 13.03
C GLU A 150 -9.99 -8.45 14.04
N LEU A 151 -9.95 -7.19 13.66
CA LEU A 151 -10.42 -6.07 14.49
C LEU A 151 -11.92 -6.14 14.70
N LEU A 152 -12.70 -6.46 13.67
CA LEU A 152 -14.14 -6.67 13.76
C LEU A 152 -14.46 -7.86 14.68
N GLY A 153 -13.75 -8.97 14.53
CA GLY A 153 -13.91 -10.14 15.41
C GLY A 153 -13.66 -9.80 16.88
N ARG A 154 -12.62 -9.04 17.17
CA ARG A 154 -12.31 -8.58 18.55
C ARG A 154 -13.37 -7.60 19.06
N ALA A 155 -13.88 -6.72 18.23
CA ALA A 155 -14.93 -5.78 18.61
C ALA A 155 -16.25 -6.51 18.96
N ILE A 156 -16.62 -7.54 18.21
CA ILE A 156 -17.79 -8.37 18.49
C ILE A 156 -17.64 -9.08 19.85
N VAL A 157 -16.49 -9.70 20.12
CA VAL A 157 -16.23 -10.38 21.40
C VAL A 157 -16.28 -9.40 22.57
N VAL A 158 -15.81 -8.18 22.43
CA VAL A 158 -15.91 -7.13 23.46
C VAL A 158 -17.36 -6.71 23.66
N ALA A 159 -18.12 -6.53 22.58
CA ALA A 159 -19.54 -6.20 22.65
C ALA A 159 -20.38 -7.31 23.34
N GLU A 160 -20.13 -8.58 23.04
CA GLU A 160 -20.75 -9.71 23.71
C GLU A 160 -20.42 -9.75 25.22
N ARG A 161 -19.18 -9.51 25.59
CA ARG A 161 -18.81 -9.46 27.02
C ARG A 161 -19.46 -8.29 27.76
N LEU A 162 -19.59 -7.15 27.13
CA LEU A 162 -20.31 -6.01 27.70
C LEU A 162 -21.79 -6.28 27.86
N ALA A 163 -22.42 -6.93 26.90
CA ALA A 163 -23.83 -7.36 26.96
C ALA A 163 -24.05 -8.35 28.11
N ASP A 164 -23.14 -9.34 28.28
CA ASP A 164 -23.22 -10.34 29.36
C ASP A 164 -23.06 -9.69 30.75
N LEU A 165 -22.21 -8.68 30.88
CA LEU A 165 -22.07 -7.90 32.11
C LEU A 165 -23.32 -7.07 32.42
N HIS A 166 -23.98 -6.53 31.39
CA HIS A 166 -25.21 -5.78 31.57
C HIS A 166 -26.36 -6.66 32.04
N ASP A 167 -26.51 -7.84 31.42
CA ASP A 167 -27.54 -8.83 31.80
C ASP A 167 -27.30 -9.40 33.22
N ARG A 168 -26.05 -9.60 33.61
CA ARG A 168 -25.73 -9.98 35.01
C ARG A 168 -26.05 -8.89 35.99
N LYS A 169 -25.84 -7.62 35.67
CA LYS A 169 -26.15 -6.49 36.53
C LYS A 169 -27.66 -6.36 36.71
N GLU A 170 -28.47 -6.56 35.68
CA GLU A 170 -29.92 -6.54 35.78
C GLU A 170 -30.45 -7.70 36.63
N ARG A 171 -29.92 -8.90 36.45
CA ARG A 171 -30.29 -10.07 37.28
C ARG A 171 -29.89 -9.91 38.76
N SER A 172 -28.82 -9.19 39.06
CA SER A 172 -28.40 -8.93 40.46
C SER A 172 -29.25 -7.84 41.14
N ILE A 173 -29.92 -7.00 40.37
CA ILE A 173 -30.79 -5.93 40.87
C ILE A 173 -32.25 -6.42 41.00
N THR A 174 -32.59 -7.55 40.40
CA THR A 174 -33.90 -8.18 40.66
C THR A 174 -33.82 -8.80 42.06
N LEU A 175 -34.02 -7.97 43.06
CA LEU A 175 -34.33 -8.42 44.43
C LEU A 175 -35.44 -9.46 44.32
N PRO A 176 -35.29 -10.63 44.98
CA PRO A 176 -36.41 -11.56 45.02
C PRO A 176 -37.59 -10.80 45.61
N ASN A 177 -38.57 -10.53 44.77
CA ASN A 177 -39.84 -9.93 45.15
C ASN A 177 -40.67 -10.97 45.93
N ASP A 178 -40.02 -11.50 46.96
CA ASP A 178 -40.65 -12.46 47.83
C ASP A 178 -41.37 -11.74 48.97
N LEU A 179 -42.21 -10.80 48.55
CA LEU A 179 -43.21 -10.22 49.45
C LEU A 179 -44.01 -11.33 50.15
N GLY A 180 -44.16 -12.49 49.49
CA GLY A 180 -44.81 -13.65 50.06
C GLY A 180 -44.02 -14.30 51.21
N ALA A 181 -42.69 -14.22 51.26
CA ALA A 181 -41.90 -14.71 52.37
C ALA A 181 -41.99 -13.77 53.56
N ILE A 182 -41.96 -12.45 53.31
CA ILE A 182 -42.14 -11.43 54.37
C ILE A 182 -43.56 -11.50 54.97
N GLN A 183 -44.56 -11.68 54.15
CA GLN A 183 -45.97 -11.78 54.60
C GLN A 183 -46.14 -13.05 55.45
N ARG A 184 -45.59 -14.19 55.04
CA ARG A 184 -45.65 -15.45 55.83
C ARG A 184 -44.91 -15.34 57.18
N HIS A 185 -43.82 -14.60 57.25
CA HIS A 185 -43.10 -14.33 58.51
C HIS A 185 -43.90 -13.42 59.45
N LEU A 186 -44.58 -12.41 58.92
CA LEU A 186 -45.42 -11.51 59.71
C LEU A 186 -46.67 -12.25 60.23
N GLU A 187 -47.30 -13.08 59.41
CA GLU A 187 -48.45 -13.90 59.86
C GLU A 187 -48.07 -14.95 60.94
N ALA A 188 -46.89 -15.57 60.82
CA ALA A 188 -46.37 -16.48 61.81
C ALA A 188 -46.12 -15.79 63.17
N HIS A 189 -45.53 -14.57 63.16
CA HIS A 189 -45.35 -13.77 64.36
C HIS A 189 -46.63 -13.26 64.98
N ALA A 190 -47.62 -12.87 64.17
CA ALA A 190 -48.91 -12.41 64.68
C ALA A 190 -49.68 -13.55 65.39
N ARG A 191 -49.55 -14.79 64.93
CA ARG A 191 -50.18 -15.98 65.52
C ARG A 191 -49.59 -16.31 66.88
N VAL A 192 -48.24 -16.21 67.05
CA VAL A 192 -47.54 -16.48 68.31
C VAL A 192 -47.88 -15.44 69.39
N VAL A 193 -48.12 -14.17 69.01
CA VAL A 193 -48.51 -13.09 69.90
C VAL A 193 -49.95 -13.22 70.37
N SER A 194 -50.85 -13.80 69.54
CA SER A 194 -52.24 -14.00 69.91
C SER A 194 -52.50 -15.22 70.80
N GLU A 195 -51.59 -16.21 70.78
CA GLU A 195 -51.73 -17.43 71.63
C GLU A 195 -50.96 -17.32 72.97
N GLY A 196 -50.11 -16.30 73.16
CA GLY A 196 -49.32 -16.09 74.37
C GLY A 196 -49.95 -15.15 75.40
N GLY A 197 -51.22 -14.73 75.21
CA GLY A 197 -51.94 -13.79 76.06
C GLY A 197 -53.19 -14.35 76.66
N ALA A 198 -53.10 -15.50 77.37
CA ALA A 198 -54.13 -16.01 78.23
C ALA A 198 -53.55 -16.54 79.56
#